data_5263afed6fbb6332794ff31b32aa2118
#
_entry.id   5263afed6fbb6332794ff31b32aa2118
#
_cell.length_a   1.000
_cell.length_b   1.000
_cell.length_c   1.000
_cell.angle_alpha   90.00
_cell.angle_beta   90.00
_cell.angle_gamma   90.00
#
_symmetry.space_group_name_H-M   'P 1'
#
loop_
_entity.id
_entity.type
_entity.pdbx_description
1 polymer ?
#
loop_
_entity_poly.entity_id
_entity_poly.type
_entity_poly.pdbx_seq_one_letter_code
_entity_poly.pdbx_strand_id
1 'polypeptide(L)'
;MKKTEQCSTPKVKTEAACHVVKDIQTVQTFPTSGLLAKNVGLPLPVLKSQISKATGRTYSYVVRTVGLDNDTTTFEQHGSAPNFQGGMLTLCTCKHQMRATQSAEDWEGVWVAGFTSRTIHQGRHWLFYLAKIDSAHDSHADLWRGMAASVRNAKAADSHFLGDIFRPKTPLPTGDARYSPTRYVTPSAHAHRQHRGDKGWHNDINYYLAEKYGHPALLVADPRNTFLWDEPMIYFSDDHCRNFHKWPSLSQLVSQLREAR
;
A
#
# COMPACT_ATOMS: atom_id res chain seq x y z
N MET A 1 6.39 36.23 -61.07
CA MET A 1 5.97 36.44 -59.66
C MET A 1 4.55 35.94 -59.53
N LYS A 2 4.29 34.75 -59.00
CA LYS A 2 2.99 34.19 -58.71
C LYS A 2 2.83 34.12 -57.20
N LYS A 3 1.88 34.88 -56.64
CA LYS A 3 1.47 34.83 -55.21
C LYS A 3 0.68 33.56 -54.98
N THR A 4 1.13 32.73 -54.06
CA THR A 4 0.40 31.59 -53.52
C THR A 4 -0.53 32.08 -52.41
N GLU A 5 -1.82 31.94 -52.60
CA GLU A 5 -2.86 32.13 -51.57
C GLU A 5 -2.81 30.98 -50.56
N GLN A 6 -2.64 31.30 -49.30
CA GLN A 6 -2.79 30.34 -48.18
C GLN A 6 -4.27 30.20 -47.82
N CYS A 7 -4.77 28.97 -48.04
CA CYS A 7 -6.10 28.56 -47.60
C CYS A 7 -6.12 28.39 -46.08
N SER A 8 -6.83 29.25 -45.36
CA SER A 8 -7.05 29.16 -43.92
C SER A 8 -8.20 28.22 -43.64
N THR A 9 -7.93 27.05 -43.08
CA THR A 9 -8.93 26.15 -42.50
C THR A 9 -9.51 26.70 -41.19
N PRO A 10 -10.84 26.66 -40.99
CA PRO A 10 -11.43 27.12 -39.75
C PRO A 10 -11.12 26.15 -38.60
N LYS A 11 -10.57 26.70 -37.51
CA LYS A 11 -10.42 25.98 -36.24
C LYS A 11 -11.80 25.74 -35.65
N VAL A 12 -12.28 24.50 -35.72
CA VAL A 12 -13.39 24.00 -34.91
C VAL A 12 -12.95 24.04 -33.44
N LYS A 13 -13.51 24.94 -32.67
CA LYS A 13 -13.42 24.92 -31.22
C LYS A 13 -14.30 23.77 -30.72
N THR A 14 -13.70 22.64 -30.46
CA THR A 14 -14.31 21.63 -29.61
C THR A 14 -14.30 22.16 -28.18
N GLU A 15 -15.47 22.62 -27.71
CA GLU A 15 -15.71 22.77 -26.28
C GLU A 15 -15.57 21.39 -25.63
N ALA A 16 -14.40 21.12 -25.07
CA ALA A 16 -14.23 20.00 -24.18
C ALA A 16 -15.14 20.27 -22.97
N ALA A 17 -16.19 19.46 -22.81
CA ALA A 17 -17.01 19.43 -21.63
C ALA A 17 -16.04 19.27 -20.41
N CYS A 18 -15.99 20.32 -19.60
CA CYS A 18 -15.28 20.30 -18.32
C CYS A 18 -16.06 19.35 -17.41
N HIS A 19 -15.72 18.06 -17.47
CA HIS A 19 -16.15 17.13 -16.45
C HIS A 19 -15.53 17.63 -15.15
N VAL A 20 -16.37 18.09 -14.23
CA VAL A 20 -16.01 18.37 -12.85
C VAL A 20 -15.38 17.08 -12.32
N VAL A 21 -14.05 17.05 -12.30
CA VAL A 21 -13.30 16.01 -11.60
C VAL A 21 -13.68 16.21 -10.14
N LYS A 22 -14.56 15.35 -9.60
CA LYS A 22 -14.76 15.25 -8.15
C LYS A 22 -13.38 15.16 -7.53
N ASP A 23 -13.15 15.91 -6.45
CA ASP A 23 -11.89 15.89 -5.73
C ASP A 23 -11.47 14.46 -5.46
N ILE A 24 -10.47 13.99 -6.23
CA ILE A 24 -9.96 12.63 -6.07
C ILE A 24 -9.06 12.66 -4.84
N GLN A 25 -9.44 11.92 -3.81
CA GLN A 25 -8.61 11.77 -2.62
C GLN A 25 -7.28 11.12 -3.02
N THR A 26 -6.18 11.89 -2.92
CA THR A 26 -4.82 11.47 -3.29
C THR A 26 -3.94 11.13 -2.09
N VAL A 27 -4.44 11.31 -0.87
CA VAL A 27 -3.78 10.99 0.39
C VAL A 27 -4.69 10.09 1.22
N GLN A 28 -4.13 9.04 1.80
CA GLN A 28 -4.88 8.18 2.71
C GLN A 28 -5.13 8.90 4.04
N THR A 29 -6.37 8.86 4.51
CA THR A 29 -6.74 9.43 5.80
C THR A 29 -6.43 8.44 6.92
N PHE A 30 -5.70 8.87 7.95
CA PHE A 30 -5.49 8.08 9.16
C PHE A 30 -6.81 7.79 9.87
N PRO A 31 -6.97 6.59 10.45
CA PRO A 31 -8.21 6.21 11.11
C PRO A 31 -8.42 7.02 12.39
N THR A 32 -9.62 7.61 12.54
CA THR A 32 -10.03 8.39 13.73
C THR A 32 -10.99 7.63 14.64
N SER A 33 -11.39 6.42 14.24
CA SER A 33 -12.32 5.57 14.98
C SER A 33 -12.00 4.09 14.83
N GLY A 34 -12.59 3.25 15.66
CA GLY A 34 -12.40 1.80 15.63
C GLY A 34 -11.11 1.32 16.30
N LEU A 35 -10.76 0.05 16.06
CA LEU A 35 -9.59 -0.57 16.69
C LEU A 35 -8.28 0.05 16.22
N LEU A 36 -8.19 0.32 14.94
CA LEU A 36 -6.96 0.84 14.33
C LEU A 36 -6.62 2.25 14.84
N ALA A 37 -7.63 3.08 15.08
CA ALA A 37 -7.44 4.43 15.60
C ALA A 37 -6.79 4.46 16.99
N LYS A 38 -7.02 3.43 17.80
CA LYS A 38 -6.43 3.32 19.15
C LYS A 38 -4.92 3.09 19.13
N ASN A 39 -4.40 2.70 17.99
CA ASN A 39 -3.00 2.36 17.77
C ASN A 39 -2.29 3.37 16.84
N VAL A 40 -2.84 4.58 16.70
CA VAL A 40 -2.19 5.68 15.98
C VAL A 40 -1.34 6.48 16.95
N GLY A 41 -0.11 6.83 16.58
CA GLY A 41 0.77 7.74 17.32
C GLY A 41 1.23 7.23 18.68
N LEU A 42 1.38 5.91 18.88
CA LEU A 42 1.83 5.38 20.17
C LEU A 42 3.32 5.67 20.42
N PRO A 43 3.68 6.19 21.63
CA PRO A 43 5.06 6.31 22.07
C PRO A 43 5.78 4.95 22.13
N LEU A 44 7.10 4.95 21.91
CA LEU A 44 7.89 3.71 21.88
C LEU A 44 7.78 2.85 23.14
N PRO A 45 7.75 3.40 24.37
CA PRO A 45 7.54 2.60 25.58
C PRO A 45 6.18 1.89 25.61
N VAL A 46 5.12 2.57 25.15
CA VAL A 46 3.77 1.99 25.06
C VAL A 46 3.73 0.88 24.01
N LEU A 47 4.29 1.12 22.82
CA LEU A 47 4.44 0.09 21.79
C LEU A 47 5.17 -1.13 22.36
N LYS A 48 6.34 -0.95 22.99
CA LYS A 48 7.14 -2.05 23.57
C LYS A 48 6.34 -2.85 24.59
N SER A 49 5.53 -2.18 25.42
CA SER A 49 4.66 -2.85 26.39
C SER A 49 3.60 -3.72 25.71
N GLN A 50 2.92 -3.17 24.69
CA GLN A 50 1.86 -3.89 23.96
C GLN A 50 2.38 -5.13 23.21
N ILE A 51 3.57 -5.04 22.63
CA ILE A 51 4.18 -6.14 21.88
C ILE A 51 5.16 -6.99 22.70
N SER A 52 5.26 -6.81 24.00
CA SER A 52 6.24 -7.46 24.88
C SER A 52 6.22 -8.98 24.84
N LYS A 53 5.04 -9.58 24.58
CA LYS A 53 4.85 -11.03 24.41
C LYS A 53 4.76 -11.46 22.95
N ALA A 54 4.92 -10.53 22.03
CA ALA A 54 4.80 -10.83 20.61
C ALA A 54 6.04 -11.57 20.12
N THR A 55 5.82 -12.64 19.40
CA THR A 55 6.84 -13.44 18.73
C THR A 55 6.62 -13.42 17.24
N GLY A 56 7.55 -13.91 16.45
CA GLY A 56 7.41 -14.09 15.03
C GLY A 56 8.52 -13.43 14.22
N ARG A 57 8.69 -13.94 13.02
CA ARG A 57 9.58 -13.35 12.02
C ARG A 57 9.06 -11.95 11.64
N THR A 58 9.97 -11.10 11.26
CA THR A 58 9.60 -9.72 10.90
C THR A 58 10.25 -9.33 9.59
N TYR A 59 9.51 -8.64 8.76
CA TYR A 59 10.01 -7.97 7.56
C TYR A 59 9.92 -6.47 7.77
N SER A 60 10.89 -5.74 7.26
CA SER A 60 10.83 -4.28 7.23
C SER A 60 11.28 -3.73 5.89
N TYR A 61 10.75 -2.58 5.49
CA TYR A 61 11.09 -1.94 4.22
C TYR A 61 10.83 -0.43 4.23
N VAL A 62 11.35 0.26 3.21
CA VAL A 62 11.07 1.69 3.01
C VAL A 62 9.81 1.88 2.16
N VAL A 63 8.82 2.59 2.72
CA VAL A 63 7.60 3.02 2.02
C VAL A 63 7.92 4.31 1.25
N ARG A 64 8.02 4.22 -0.07
CA ARG A 64 8.43 5.35 -0.91
C ARG A 64 7.33 6.35 -1.23
N THR A 65 6.10 6.00 -0.93
CA THR A 65 4.89 6.79 -1.20
C THR A 65 4.44 7.62 0.00
N VAL A 66 5.18 7.59 1.09
CA VAL A 66 4.97 8.48 2.23
C VAL A 66 5.67 9.80 1.95
N GLY A 67 4.94 10.90 2.06
CA GLY A 67 5.42 12.27 2.12
C GLY A 67 5.35 12.82 3.54
N LEU A 68 5.71 14.09 3.68
CA LEU A 68 5.54 14.88 4.90
C LEU A 68 4.87 16.20 4.50
N ASP A 69 3.78 16.53 5.15
CA ASP A 69 3.25 17.88 5.18
C ASP A 69 4.16 18.73 6.10
N ASN A 70 4.87 19.70 5.52
CA ASN A 70 5.82 20.51 6.27
C ASN A 70 5.15 21.52 7.21
N ASP A 71 3.90 21.89 6.97
CA ASP A 71 3.15 22.84 7.79
C ASP A 71 2.68 22.20 9.08
N THR A 72 2.28 20.95 9.02
CA THR A 72 1.73 20.18 10.15
C THR A 72 2.72 19.16 10.72
N THR A 73 3.79 18.86 10.01
CA THR A 73 4.75 17.77 10.32
C THR A 73 4.08 16.40 10.36
N THR A 74 3.00 16.20 9.57
CA THR A 74 2.27 14.94 9.50
C THR A 74 2.67 14.14 8.26
N PHE A 75 2.66 12.80 8.37
CA PHE A 75 2.92 11.93 7.24
C PHE A 75 1.70 11.83 6.32
N GLU A 76 1.96 11.85 5.03
CA GLU A 76 0.98 11.68 3.98
C GLU A 76 1.28 10.43 3.14
N GLN A 77 0.36 9.47 3.10
CA GLN A 77 0.47 8.29 2.25
C GLN A 77 -0.21 8.53 0.90
N HIS A 78 0.57 8.73 -0.14
CA HIS A 78 0.12 8.97 -1.52
C HIS A 78 0.01 7.70 -2.38
N GLY A 79 0.32 6.54 -1.83
CA GLY A 79 0.29 5.25 -2.53
C GLY A 79 -0.92 4.42 -2.15
N SER A 80 -1.20 3.42 -2.98
CA SER A 80 -2.25 2.43 -2.71
C SER A 80 -1.88 1.45 -1.60
N ALA A 81 -0.59 1.22 -1.31
CA ALA A 81 -0.15 0.30 -0.25
C ALA A 81 1.09 0.83 0.50
N PRO A 82 1.17 0.65 1.84
CA PRO A 82 0.15 0.01 2.67
C PRO A 82 -1.17 0.79 2.64
N ASN A 83 -2.30 0.07 2.62
CA ASN A 83 -3.62 0.66 2.63
C ASN A 83 -4.30 0.40 3.98
N PHE A 84 -4.64 1.45 4.72
CA PHE A 84 -5.30 1.35 6.03
C PHE A 84 -6.75 1.86 6.04
N GLN A 85 -7.34 2.06 4.85
CA GLN A 85 -8.75 2.41 4.71
C GLN A 85 -9.66 1.26 5.15
N GLY A 86 -10.89 1.57 5.55
CA GLY A 86 -11.85 0.56 5.99
C GLY A 86 -11.52 -0.09 7.34
N GLY A 87 -10.62 0.52 8.16
CA GLY A 87 -10.27 0.05 9.50
C GLY A 87 -9.38 -1.18 9.56
N MET A 88 -8.68 -1.49 8.47
CA MET A 88 -7.79 -2.64 8.35
C MET A 88 -6.60 -2.31 7.45
N LEU A 89 -5.40 -2.73 7.81
CA LEU A 89 -4.22 -2.55 6.96
C LEU A 89 -4.08 -3.73 6.00
N THR A 90 -3.89 -3.41 4.71
CA THR A 90 -3.57 -4.37 3.65
C THR A 90 -2.30 -3.97 2.90
N LEU A 91 -1.61 -4.96 2.35
CA LEU A 91 -0.44 -4.79 1.51
C LEU A 91 -0.61 -5.67 0.26
N CYS A 92 -1.28 -5.13 -0.76
CA CYS A 92 -1.71 -5.91 -1.93
C CYS A 92 -1.01 -5.51 -3.24
N THR A 93 -0.57 -4.25 -3.41
CA THR A 93 -0.09 -3.72 -4.69
C THR A 93 1.40 -3.39 -4.72
N CYS A 94 2.09 -3.32 -3.60
CA CYS A 94 3.54 -3.03 -3.57
C CYS A 94 4.36 -4.17 -2.96
N LYS A 95 5.70 -4.05 -3.04
CA LYS A 95 6.64 -5.03 -2.44
C LYS A 95 6.45 -6.47 -2.93
N HIS A 96 6.17 -6.64 -4.21
CA HIS A 96 5.97 -7.95 -4.84
C HIS A 96 7.08 -8.94 -4.48
N GLN A 97 8.36 -8.56 -4.63
CA GLN A 97 9.49 -9.42 -4.29
C GLN A 97 9.48 -9.88 -2.81
N MET A 98 9.18 -8.98 -1.88
CA MET A 98 9.08 -9.34 -0.47
C MET A 98 7.92 -10.32 -0.24
N ARG A 99 6.74 -10.01 -0.78
CA ARG A 99 5.52 -10.81 -0.60
C ARG A 99 5.59 -12.19 -1.27
N ALA A 100 6.41 -12.33 -2.32
CA ALA A 100 6.67 -13.59 -3.02
C ALA A 100 7.79 -14.44 -2.37
N THR A 101 8.35 -14.06 -1.21
CA THR A 101 9.43 -14.83 -0.58
C THR A 101 8.97 -16.08 0.14
N GLN A 102 7.68 -16.25 0.30
CA GLN A 102 7.05 -17.41 0.97
C GLN A 102 5.60 -17.56 0.51
N SER A 103 4.98 -18.71 0.79
CA SER A 103 3.57 -18.97 0.49
C SER A 103 2.63 -18.05 1.27
N ALA A 104 1.37 -17.96 0.87
CA ALA A 104 0.37 -17.18 1.59
C ALA A 104 0.22 -17.68 3.04
N GLU A 105 0.18 -18.98 3.25
CA GLU A 105 0.05 -19.60 4.57
C GLU A 105 1.19 -19.24 5.52
N ASP A 106 2.43 -19.14 5.00
CA ASP A 106 3.61 -18.78 5.79
C ASP A 106 3.64 -17.33 6.26
N TRP A 107 2.74 -16.47 5.75
CA TRP A 107 2.65 -15.07 6.17
C TRP A 107 1.83 -14.88 7.44
N GLU A 108 0.99 -15.81 7.84
CA GLU A 108 0.22 -15.71 9.08
C GLU A 108 1.16 -15.60 10.30
N GLY A 109 0.89 -14.63 11.17
CA GLY A 109 1.70 -14.35 12.34
C GLY A 109 3.00 -13.59 12.09
N VAL A 110 3.38 -13.34 10.84
CA VAL A 110 4.57 -12.54 10.47
C VAL A 110 4.30 -11.06 10.73
N TRP A 111 5.31 -10.34 11.22
CA TRP A 111 5.26 -8.90 11.38
C TRP A 111 5.83 -8.18 10.15
N VAL A 112 5.22 -7.07 9.78
CA VAL A 112 5.72 -6.20 8.71
C VAL A 112 5.80 -4.77 9.20
N ALA A 113 6.97 -4.14 9.03
CA ALA A 113 7.21 -2.75 9.37
C ALA A 113 7.53 -1.93 8.11
N GLY A 114 6.91 -0.76 8.00
CA GLY A 114 7.21 0.22 6.97
C GLY A 114 7.86 1.46 7.57
N PHE A 115 8.97 1.89 6.97
CA PHE A 115 9.69 3.11 7.35
C PHE A 115 9.62 4.14 6.23
N THR A 116 9.69 5.42 6.57
CA THR A 116 9.81 6.49 5.59
C THR A 116 11.19 6.48 4.91
N SER A 117 11.31 7.16 3.76
CA SER A 117 12.62 7.49 3.22
C SER A 117 13.35 8.48 4.15
N ARG A 118 14.69 8.38 4.23
CA ARG A 118 15.52 9.35 4.98
C ARG A 118 15.39 10.77 4.48
N THR A 119 15.04 10.94 3.22
CA THR A 119 14.87 12.26 2.58
C THR A 119 13.64 13.02 3.04
N ILE A 120 12.73 12.38 3.76
CA ILE A 120 11.46 12.98 4.18
C ILE A 120 11.66 13.94 5.34
N HIS A 121 12.35 13.50 6.40
CA HIS A 121 12.53 14.31 7.60
C HIS A 121 13.82 13.94 8.34
N GLN A 122 14.63 14.95 8.67
CA GLN A 122 15.85 14.89 9.52
C GLN A 122 16.86 13.78 9.15
N GLY A 123 16.87 13.30 7.91
CA GLY A 123 17.80 12.25 7.47
C GLY A 123 17.58 10.88 8.14
N ARG A 124 16.41 10.63 8.71
CA ARG A 124 16.08 9.42 9.46
C ARG A 124 15.03 8.57 8.75
N HIS A 125 15.04 7.27 9.01
CA HIS A 125 13.97 6.35 8.65
C HIS A 125 12.95 6.33 9.79
N TRP A 126 11.82 7.03 9.63
CA TRP A 126 10.76 7.08 10.62
C TRP A 126 9.84 5.89 10.47
N LEU A 127 9.43 5.29 11.58
CA LEU A 127 8.45 4.21 11.58
C LEU A 127 7.10 4.79 11.17
N PHE A 128 6.56 4.27 10.07
CA PHE A 128 5.26 4.67 9.53
C PHE A 128 4.16 3.70 9.95
N TYR A 129 4.47 2.40 9.95
CA TYR A 129 3.57 1.38 10.48
C TYR A 129 4.33 0.14 10.96
N LEU A 130 3.68 -0.59 11.85
CA LEU A 130 4.05 -1.94 12.28
C LEU A 130 2.79 -2.78 12.38
N ALA A 131 2.72 -3.91 11.68
CA ALA A 131 1.52 -4.72 11.62
C ALA A 131 1.83 -6.22 11.67
N LYS A 132 1.02 -6.99 12.41
CA LYS A 132 1.04 -8.45 12.38
C LYS A 132 0.06 -8.93 11.33
N ILE A 133 0.50 -9.82 10.46
CA ILE A 133 -0.34 -10.41 9.42
C ILE A 133 -1.25 -11.45 10.07
N ASP A 134 -2.56 -11.29 9.87
CA ASP A 134 -3.61 -12.18 10.31
C ASP A 134 -3.91 -13.24 9.27
N SER A 135 -3.99 -12.83 8.01
CA SER A 135 -4.20 -13.73 6.89
C SER A 135 -3.52 -13.24 5.62
N ALA A 136 -3.30 -14.15 4.69
CA ALA A 136 -2.82 -13.81 3.37
C ALA A 136 -3.54 -14.63 2.31
N HIS A 137 -3.60 -14.11 1.08
CA HIS A 137 -4.35 -14.68 -0.02
C HIS A 137 -3.49 -14.76 -1.27
N ASP A 138 -3.70 -15.79 -2.08
CA ASP A 138 -2.94 -15.99 -3.32
C ASP A 138 -3.31 -15.02 -4.43
N SER A 139 -4.55 -14.51 -4.41
CA SER A 139 -5.03 -13.61 -5.46
C SER A 139 -6.04 -12.59 -4.97
N HIS A 140 -6.24 -11.52 -5.75
CA HIS A 140 -7.28 -10.54 -5.50
C HIS A 140 -8.70 -11.14 -5.51
N ALA A 141 -8.93 -12.22 -6.27
CA ALA A 141 -10.22 -12.91 -6.29
C ALA A 141 -10.49 -13.65 -4.97
N ASP A 142 -9.45 -14.28 -4.42
CA ASP A 142 -9.55 -14.99 -3.14
C ASP A 142 -9.74 -14.01 -1.99
N LEU A 143 -8.94 -12.94 -1.98
CA LEU A 143 -9.09 -11.85 -1.02
C LEU A 143 -10.48 -11.20 -1.09
N TRP A 144 -10.97 -10.91 -2.30
CA TRP A 144 -12.29 -10.32 -2.51
C TRP A 144 -13.41 -11.19 -1.94
N ARG A 145 -13.30 -12.51 -2.10
CA ARG A 145 -14.28 -13.48 -1.57
C ARG A 145 -14.31 -13.51 -0.05
N GLY A 146 -13.13 -13.49 0.59
CA GLY A 146 -12.98 -13.60 2.04
C GLY A 146 -13.25 -12.31 2.83
N MET A 147 -13.14 -11.14 2.18
CA MET A 147 -13.21 -9.86 2.87
C MET A 147 -14.66 -9.34 2.99
N ALA A 148 -15.00 -8.76 4.15
CA ALA A 148 -16.29 -8.10 4.38
C ALA A 148 -16.55 -6.99 3.35
N ALA A 149 -17.81 -6.86 2.89
CA ALA A 149 -18.18 -5.93 1.83
C ALA A 149 -17.82 -4.47 2.13
N SER A 150 -18.02 -4.02 3.36
CA SER A 150 -17.67 -2.65 3.78
C SER A 150 -16.17 -2.36 3.65
N VAL A 151 -15.33 -3.30 4.06
CA VAL A 151 -13.86 -3.16 4.00
C VAL A 151 -13.38 -3.18 2.55
N ARG A 152 -13.81 -4.19 1.76
CA ARG A 152 -13.40 -4.27 0.35
C ARG A 152 -13.84 -3.07 -0.49
N ASN A 153 -15.03 -2.49 -0.22
CA ASN A 153 -15.51 -1.30 -0.92
C ASN A 153 -14.66 -0.07 -0.57
N ALA A 154 -14.17 0.06 0.66
CA ALA A 154 -13.25 1.12 1.05
C ALA A 154 -11.86 1.00 0.40
N LYS A 155 -11.53 -0.17 -0.16
CA LYS A 155 -10.21 -0.52 -0.71
C LYS A 155 -10.23 -0.82 -2.21
N ALA A 156 -11.40 -0.84 -2.84
CA ALA A 156 -11.56 -1.25 -4.23
C ALA A 156 -10.94 -0.25 -5.21
N ALA A 157 -9.96 -0.68 -6.01
CA ALA A 157 -9.21 0.16 -6.94
C ALA A 157 -10.06 0.71 -8.09
N ASP A 158 -11.20 0.08 -8.42
CA ASP A 158 -12.13 0.56 -9.46
C ASP A 158 -13.00 1.73 -9.01
N SER A 159 -13.08 2.00 -7.71
CA SER A 159 -13.86 3.10 -7.12
C SER A 159 -13.02 4.10 -6.33
N HIS A 160 -11.78 3.75 -5.95
CA HIS A 160 -10.89 4.58 -5.16
C HIS A 160 -9.50 4.69 -5.79
N PHE A 161 -9.02 5.92 -6.00
CA PHE A 161 -7.68 6.17 -6.53
C PHE A 161 -6.57 5.48 -5.71
N LEU A 162 -6.70 5.47 -4.39
CA LEU A 162 -5.77 4.84 -3.44
C LEU A 162 -6.11 3.36 -3.14
N GLY A 163 -7.08 2.77 -3.83
CA GLY A 163 -7.46 1.38 -3.61
C GLY A 163 -6.32 0.40 -3.92
N ASP A 164 -6.22 -0.67 -3.17
CA ASP A 164 -5.20 -1.71 -3.34
C ASP A 164 -5.78 -3.10 -3.64
N ILE A 165 -7.11 -3.21 -3.75
CA ILE A 165 -7.80 -4.46 -4.06
C ILE A 165 -8.53 -4.33 -5.40
N PHE A 166 -8.26 -5.25 -6.32
CA PHE A 166 -8.93 -5.27 -7.63
C PHE A 166 -10.18 -6.13 -7.58
N ARG A 167 -11.32 -5.54 -8.00
CA ARG A 167 -12.61 -6.24 -8.06
C ARG A 167 -12.61 -7.26 -9.19
N PRO A 168 -12.84 -8.56 -8.92
CA PRO A 168 -12.98 -9.56 -9.96
C PRO A 168 -14.31 -9.40 -10.71
N LYS A 169 -14.31 -9.71 -12.00
CA LYS A 169 -15.53 -9.82 -12.83
C LYS A 169 -16.30 -11.10 -12.48
N THR A 170 -17.60 -11.09 -12.77
CA THR A 170 -18.46 -12.27 -12.64
C THR A 170 -18.38 -13.12 -13.92
N PRO A 171 -18.26 -14.46 -13.83
CA PRO A 171 -18.05 -15.24 -12.63
C PRO A 171 -16.64 -15.04 -12.04
N LEU A 172 -16.48 -15.28 -10.74
CA LEU A 172 -15.18 -15.17 -10.06
C LEU A 172 -14.12 -16.02 -10.77
N PRO A 173 -12.94 -15.47 -11.06
CA PRO A 173 -11.87 -16.25 -11.68
C PRO A 173 -11.35 -17.33 -10.72
N THR A 174 -11.02 -18.50 -11.28
CA THR A 174 -10.43 -19.65 -10.60
C THR A 174 -9.18 -20.12 -11.32
N GLY A 175 -8.37 -20.97 -10.71
CA GLY A 175 -7.11 -21.44 -11.30
C GLY A 175 -6.23 -20.27 -11.77
N ASP A 176 -5.53 -20.44 -12.88
CA ASP A 176 -4.63 -19.42 -13.44
C ASP A 176 -5.34 -18.14 -13.88
N ALA A 177 -6.65 -18.20 -14.14
CA ALA A 177 -7.44 -17.02 -14.47
C ALA A 177 -7.47 -15.99 -13.34
N ARG A 178 -7.18 -16.38 -12.08
CA ARG A 178 -7.02 -15.48 -10.93
C ARG A 178 -5.91 -14.45 -11.12
N TYR A 179 -4.92 -14.75 -11.96
CA TYR A 179 -3.77 -13.90 -12.23
C TYR A 179 -3.87 -13.18 -13.60
N SER A 180 -5.02 -13.26 -14.26
CA SER A 180 -5.27 -12.56 -15.52
C SER A 180 -5.93 -11.20 -15.28
N PRO A 181 -5.28 -10.06 -15.61
CA PRO A 181 -5.87 -8.73 -15.44
C PRO A 181 -7.19 -8.55 -16.18
N THR A 182 -7.42 -9.29 -17.28
CA THR A 182 -8.66 -9.22 -18.05
C THR A 182 -9.89 -9.71 -17.26
N ARG A 183 -9.67 -10.45 -16.17
CA ARG A 183 -10.72 -10.98 -15.28
C ARG A 183 -11.10 -10.02 -14.15
N TYR A 184 -10.53 -8.82 -14.13
CA TYR A 184 -10.81 -7.79 -13.14
C TYR A 184 -11.41 -6.54 -13.79
N VAL A 185 -12.15 -5.77 -13.00
CA VAL A 185 -12.65 -4.47 -13.42
C VAL A 185 -11.46 -3.52 -13.53
N THR A 186 -11.38 -2.83 -14.67
CA THR A 186 -10.31 -1.85 -14.89
C THR A 186 -10.51 -0.66 -13.96
N PRO A 187 -9.52 -0.28 -13.15
CA PRO A 187 -9.60 0.93 -12.36
C PRO A 187 -9.67 2.17 -13.26
N SER A 188 -10.51 3.14 -12.92
CA SER A 188 -10.61 4.41 -13.65
C SER A 188 -9.37 5.28 -13.45
N ALA A 189 -8.80 5.20 -12.24
CA ALA A 189 -7.51 5.80 -11.87
C ALA A 189 -6.95 4.98 -10.70
N HIS A 190 -5.63 4.82 -10.64
CA HIS A 190 -4.97 4.05 -9.57
C HIS A 190 -3.64 4.68 -9.22
N ALA A 191 -3.36 4.83 -7.92
CA ALA A 191 -2.15 5.47 -7.38
C ALA A 191 -0.89 4.61 -7.53
N HIS A 192 -0.75 3.91 -8.63
CA HIS A 192 0.48 3.22 -8.98
C HIS A 192 1.19 3.98 -10.09
N ARG A 193 2.47 4.32 -9.93
CA ARG A 193 3.22 4.96 -11.01
C ARG A 193 3.19 4.05 -12.23
N GLN A 194 2.46 4.49 -13.23
CA GLN A 194 2.36 3.82 -14.50
C GLN A 194 3.75 3.75 -15.15
N HIS A 195 4.30 2.57 -15.26
CA HIS A 195 5.40 2.32 -16.16
C HIS A 195 4.83 2.20 -17.56
N ARG A 196 4.87 3.32 -18.32
CA ARG A 196 4.52 3.38 -19.73
C ARG A 196 3.17 2.75 -20.12
N GLY A 197 2.10 3.53 -20.06
CA GLY A 197 0.76 3.21 -20.56
C GLY A 197 -0.25 2.81 -19.46
N ASP A 198 -1.52 2.72 -19.83
CA ASP A 198 -2.68 2.54 -18.94
C ASP A 198 -2.75 1.18 -18.21
N LYS A 199 -1.69 0.37 -18.26
CA LYS A 199 -1.67 -1.02 -17.79
C LYS A 199 -0.75 -1.28 -16.59
N GLY A 200 -0.32 -0.23 -15.90
CA GLY A 200 0.58 -0.38 -14.73
C GLY A 200 0.02 -1.29 -13.63
N TRP A 201 -1.29 -1.24 -13.42
CA TRP A 201 -2.00 -2.07 -12.46
C TRP A 201 -2.03 -3.57 -12.81
N HIS A 202 -1.78 -3.92 -14.09
CA HIS A 202 -1.69 -5.33 -14.51
C HIS A 202 -0.61 -6.08 -13.74
N ASN A 203 0.50 -5.39 -13.46
CA ASN A 203 1.60 -5.98 -12.72
C ASN A 203 1.26 -6.32 -11.27
N ASP A 204 0.28 -5.65 -10.67
CA ASP A 204 -0.17 -5.96 -9.31
C ASP A 204 -0.98 -7.27 -9.26
N ILE A 205 -1.55 -7.68 -10.40
CA ILE A 205 -2.35 -8.91 -10.53
C ILE A 205 -1.49 -10.09 -11.02
N ASN A 206 -0.64 -9.87 -12.03
CA ASN A 206 0.03 -10.95 -12.75
C ASN A 206 1.52 -11.05 -12.44
N TYR A 207 2.04 -10.29 -11.47
CA TYR A 207 3.44 -10.41 -11.09
C TYR A 207 3.78 -11.84 -10.70
N TYR A 208 4.85 -12.36 -11.30
CA TYR A 208 5.37 -13.70 -11.05
C TYR A 208 6.88 -13.61 -10.89
N LEU A 209 7.42 -14.05 -9.76
CA LEU A 209 8.84 -13.90 -9.47
C LEU A 209 9.67 -15.05 -10.09
N ALA A 210 9.26 -16.29 -9.81
CA ALA A 210 9.87 -17.52 -10.31
C ALA A 210 9.03 -18.70 -9.84
N GLU A 211 9.24 -19.90 -10.43
CA GLU A 211 8.52 -21.12 -10.01
C GLU A 211 8.57 -21.39 -8.51
N LYS A 212 9.74 -21.13 -7.90
CA LYS A 212 9.93 -21.32 -6.45
C LYS A 212 9.08 -20.39 -5.58
N TYR A 213 8.79 -19.18 -6.08
CA TYR A 213 8.17 -18.13 -5.25
C TYR A 213 6.76 -17.77 -5.72
N GLY A 214 6.40 -18.11 -6.96
CA GLY A 214 5.07 -17.89 -7.51
C GLY A 214 4.63 -16.42 -7.54
N HIS A 215 3.35 -16.23 -7.32
CA HIS A 215 2.72 -14.91 -7.18
C HIS A 215 2.88 -14.36 -5.75
N PRO A 216 3.00 -13.01 -5.61
CA PRO A 216 3.11 -12.42 -4.28
C PRO A 216 1.81 -12.53 -3.49
N ALA A 217 1.88 -13.05 -2.28
CA ALA A 217 0.74 -13.10 -1.38
C ALA A 217 0.15 -11.71 -1.10
N LEU A 218 -1.16 -11.60 -0.97
CA LEU A 218 -1.87 -10.38 -0.59
C LEU A 218 -2.07 -10.41 0.93
N LEU A 219 -1.46 -9.47 1.64
CA LEU A 219 -1.38 -9.50 3.10
C LEU A 219 -2.50 -8.67 3.72
N VAL A 220 -3.14 -9.24 4.74
CA VAL A 220 -4.16 -8.61 5.58
C VAL A 220 -3.67 -8.63 7.02
N ALA A 221 -3.61 -7.48 7.66
CA ALA A 221 -3.13 -7.37 9.03
C ALA A 221 -4.27 -7.45 10.06
N ASP A 222 -3.95 -7.96 11.25
CA ASP A 222 -4.82 -7.89 12.43
C ASP A 222 -4.93 -6.44 12.91
N PRO A 223 -6.13 -5.84 12.94
CA PRO A 223 -6.30 -4.45 13.40
C PRO A 223 -5.89 -4.21 14.87
N ARG A 224 -5.89 -5.25 15.72
CA ARG A 224 -5.45 -5.17 17.11
C ARG A 224 -3.94 -5.08 17.25
N ASN A 225 -3.24 -5.68 16.30
CA ASN A 225 -1.78 -5.72 16.22
C ASN A 225 -1.25 -4.91 15.02
N THR A 226 -1.96 -3.85 14.66
CA THR A 226 -1.55 -2.87 13.65
C THR A 226 -1.40 -1.51 14.31
N PHE A 227 -0.22 -0.92 14.15
CA PHE A 227 0.20 0.35 14.72
C PHE A 227 0.58 1.28 13.58
N LEU A 228 0.11 2.53 13.64
CA LEU A 228 0.36 3.56 12.63
C LEU A 228 0.97 4.79 13.29
N TRP A 229 1.78 5.52 12.57
CA TRP A 229 2.30 6.83 12.97
C TRP A 229 1.99 7.83 11.88
N ASP A 230 1.28 8.86 12.24
CA ASP A 230 0.96 10.03 11.43
C ASP A 230 1.99 11.15 11.60
N GLU A 231 2.89 11.04 12.58
CA GLU A 231 3.97 11.97 12.86
C GLU A 231 5.31 11.25 13.06
N PRO A 232 6.46 11.96 12.92
CA PRO A 232 7.81 11.41 13.09
C PRO A 232 8.17 11.20 14.58
N MET A 233 7.64 10.18 15.22
CA MET A 233 7.82 9.88 16.64
C MET A 233 8.91 8.85 16.92
N ILE A 234 8.98 7.80 16.11
CA ILE A 234 9.90 6.67 16.29
C ILE A 234 10.72 6.50 15.02
N TYR A 235 12.02 6.31 15.16
CA TYR A 235 12.92 6.13 14.01
C TYR A 235 13.81 4.90 14.17
N PHE A 236 14.29 4.41 13.04
CA PHE A 236 15.27 3.36 12.96
C PHE A 236 16.68 3.96 13.09
N SER A 237 17.53 3.38 13.96
CA SER A 237 18.83 3.96 14.30
C SER A 237 19.86 3.87 13.19
N ASP A 238 19.76 2.87 12.33
CA ASP A 238 20.74 2.56 11.29
C ASP A 238 20.18 2.78 9.87
N ASP A 239 21.02 2.57 8.85
CA ASP A 239 20.59 2.57 7.46
C ASP A 239 19.71 1.38 7.14
N HIS A 240 18.57 1.64 6.54
CA HIS A 240 17.63 0.61 6.14
C HIS A 240 17.74 0.30 4.64
N CYS A 241 17.72 -0.99 4.31
CA CYS A 241 17.68 -1.48 2.94
C CYS A 241 16.43 -0.98 2.19
N ARG A 242 16.60 -0.50 0.95
CA ARG A 242 15.50 0.02 0.13
C ARG A 242 14.43 -1.03 -0.19
N ASN A 243 14.83 -2.30 -0.38
CA ASN A 243 13.90 -3.34 -0.79
C ASN A 243 13.14 -3.89 0.42
N PHE A 244 13.78 -4.75 1.18
CA PHE A 244 13.27 -5.25 2.45
C PHE A 244 14.41 -5.92 3.23
N HIS A 245 14.22 -6.03 4.55
CA HIS A 245 15.09 -6.78 5.45
C HIS A 245 14.27 -7.83 6.20
N LYS A 246 14.86 -9.00 6.42
CA LYS A 246 14.28 -10.08 7.23
C LYS A 246 14.92 -10.10 8.60
N TRP A 247 14.12 -10.00 9.63
CA TRP A 247 14.54 -10.08 11.02
C TRP A 247 14.13 -11.45 11.58
N PRO A 248 15.01 -12.16 12.27
CA PRO A 248 14.66 -13.42 12.95
C PRO A 248 13.49 -13.26 13.93
N SER A 249 13.36 -12.09 14.56
CA SER A 249 12.28 -11.81 15.50
C SER A 249 11.88 -10.34 15.52
N LEU A 250 10.65 -10.07 15.98
CA LEU A 250 10.18 -8.71 16.23
C LEU A 250 11.05 -7.96 17.24
N SER A 251 11.51 -8.63 18.29
CA SER A 251 12.35 -8.02 19.32
C SER A 251 13.68 -7.49 18.77
N GLN A 252 14.26 -8.15 17.78
CA GLN A 252 15.46 -7.64 17.12
C GLN A 252 15.20 -6.35 16.34
N LEU A 253 14.11 -6.25 15.59
CA LEU A 253 13.74 -5.00 14.95
C LEU A 253 13.50 -3.90 15.99
N VAL A 254 12.72 -4.19 17.04
CA VAL A 254 12.34 -3.22 18.07
C VAL A 254 13.53 -2.71 18.88
N SER A 255 14.58 -3.51 19.04
CA SER A 255 15.83 -3.10 19.70
C SER A 255 16.56 -1.97 18.93
N GLN A 256 16.34 -1.87 17.63
CA GLN A 256 16.90 -0.84 16.75
C GLN A 256 16.07 0.45 16.72
N LEU A 257 14.90 0.46 17.32
CA LEU A 257 14.04 1.64 17.34
C LEU A 257 14.44 2.62 18.43
N ARG A 258 14.34 3.91 18.12
CA ARG A 258 14.58 5.03 19.02
C ARG A 258 13.39 5.99 18.96
N GLU A 259 13.14 6.66 20.07
CA GLU A 259 12.14 7.74 20.15
C GLU A 259 12.77 9.08 19.80
N ALA A 260 12.02 9.94 19.09
CA ALA A 260 12.41 11.33 18.92
C ALA A 260 12.42 12.04 20.29
N ARG A 261 13.40 12.88 20.51
CA ARG A 261 13.48 13.73 21.72
C ARG A 261 12.79 15.04 21.46
#